data_9b35c524db08450d2d6082c3d46b6723
#
_entry.id   9b35c524db08450d2d6082c3d46b6723
#
_cell.length_a   1.000
_cell.length_b   1.000
_cell.length_c   1.000
_cell.angle_alpha   90.00
_cell.angle_beta   90.00
_cell.angle_gamma   90.00
#
_symmetry.space_group_name_H-M   'P 1'
#
loop_
_entity.id
_entity.type
_entity.pdbx_description
1 polymer ?
#
loop_
_entity_poly.entity_id
_entity_poly.type
_entity_poly.pdbx_seq_one_letter_code
_entity_poly.pdbx_strand_id
1 'polypeptide(L)'
;MFAAISPTLGTQPFNDWFIPDTVQRQPLGMTVTAVDNYWGTGKFVYIKSGAAILKGSLVMWDEAYNGALLPSTAGQGFPFGVAMNAIPSGSYGWVQTEGFTVYKTNATVAADTAVAVAAAGIAGTLANGKQLLNTRNRIAATGTKTFTASTVLGSPNVVVQGGYDGAFLGMALSGTGIPASTVVAGLSPDGRTIFTGSAIGTIGDKNSTATGSITLTGTYTGYGAAIINNPISQGQIV
;
A
#
# COMPACT_ATOMS: atom_id res chain seq x y z
N MET A 1 -3.53 9.62 -4.41
CA MET A 1 -4.69 9.53 -3.47
C MET A 1 -5.91 9.12 -4.27
N PHE A 2 -6.53 7.99 -3.91
CA PHE A 2 -7.70 7.48 -4.63
C PHE A 2 -8.93 8.38 -4.44
N ALA A 3 -9.65 8.66 -5.52
CA ALA A 3 -10.89 9.43 -5.55
C ALA A 3 -12.06 8.59 -6.10
N ALA A 4 -13.23 8.51 -5.41
CA ALA A 4 -14.40 7.74 -5.86
C ALA A 4 -14.90 8.24 -7.20
N ILE A 5 -15.08 7.34 -8.14
CA ILE A 5 -15.60 7.65 -9.47
C ILE A 5 -17.13 7.68 -9.44
N SER A 6 -17.73 6.88 -8.56
CA SER A 6 -19.18 6.87 -8.35
C SER A 6 -19.47 7.34 -6.93
N PRO A 7 -20.03 8.54 -6.74
CA PRO A 7 -20.48 8.96 -5.44
C PRO A 7 -21.65 8.06 -5.01
N THR A 8 -21.35 7.14 -4.12
CA THR A 8 -22.40 6.38 -3.43
C THR A 8 -22.91 7.26 -2.30
N LEU A 9 -24.22 7.43 -2.19
CA LEU A 9 -24.83 8.25 -1.15
C LEU A 9 -24.33 7.79 0.23
N GLY A 10 -23.71 8.69 0.99
CA GLY A 10 -23.13 8.38 2.31
C GLY A 10 -21.67 7.88 2.33
N THR A 11 -20.99 7.78 1.19
CA THR A 11 -19.54 7.56 1.21
C THR A 11 -18.82 8.77 1.76
N GLN A 12 -17.92 8.52 2.70
CA GLN A 12 -17.09 9.58 3.26
C GLN A 12 -16.15 10.18 2.22
N PRO A 13 -15.82 11.48 2.37
CA PRO A 13 -14.78 12.08 1.56
C PRO A 13 -13.44 11.37 1.78
N PHE A 14 -12.68 11.28 0.73
CA PHE A 14 -11.43 10.53 0.53
C PHE A 14 -10.34 10.66 1.57
N ASN A 15 -10.31 11.76 2.33
CA ASN A 15 -9.29 12.00 3.34
C ASN A 15 -9.31 10.96 4.47
N ASP A 16 -10.40 10.24 4.63
CA ASP A 16 -10.62 9.30 5.73
C ASP A 16 -10.32 7.83 5.37
N TRP A 17 -10.03 7.50 4.10
CA TRP A 17 -9.74 6.11 3.69
C TRP A 17 -8.47 5.54 4.34
N PHE A 18 -7.60 6.41 4.80
CA PHE A 18 -6.37 6.04 5.49
C PHE A 18 -6.51 6.03 7.02
N ILE A 19 -7.70 6.36 7.54
CA ILE A 19 -8.00 6.34 8.97
C ILE A 19 -9.00 5.21 9.22
N PRO A 20 -8.68 4.22 10.08
CA PRO A 20 -9.64 3.17 10.42
C PRO A 20 -10.79 3.75 11.22
N ASP A 21 -11.99 3.30 10.94
CA ASP A 21 -13.18 3.69 11.69
C ASP A 21 -13.27 2.88 12.98
N THR A 22 -13.47 3.55 14.11
CA THR A 22 -13.75 2.88 15.39
C THR A 22 -15.21 2.49 15.55
N VAL A 23 -16.08 3.14 14.77
CA VAL A 23 -17.53 2.87 14.68
C VAL A 23 -17.85 2.58 13.24
N GLN A 24 -18.74 1.62 12.99
CA GLN A 24 -19.17 1.28 11.63
C GLN A 24 -19.83 2.48 10.95
N ARG A 25 -19.21 2.98 9.90
CA ARG A 25 -19.73 4.12 9.12
C ARG A 25 -20.35 3.73 7.80
N GLN A 26 -19.98 2.55 7.29
CA GLN A 26 -20.51 2.02 6.02
C GLN A 26 -21.07 0.62 6.23
N PRO A 27 -22.00 0.16 5.39
CA PRO A 27 -22.41 -1.23 5.39
C PRO A 27 -21.20 -2.16 5.14
N LEU A 28 -21.06 -3.24 5.91
CA LEU A 28 -20.05 -4.25 5.67
C LEU A 28 -20.24 -4.86 4.28
N GLY A 29 -19.15 -5.12 3.58
CA GLY A 29 -19.18 -5.61 2.21
C GLY A 29 -19.46 -4.52 1.15
N MET A 30 -19.67 -3.29 1.56
CA MET A 30 -19.80 -2.19 0.60
C MET A 30 -18.56 -2.13 -0.27
N THR A 31 -18.77 -2.08 -1.59
CA THR A 31 -17.70 -1.93 -2.57
C THR A 31 -17.70 -0.54 -3.17
N VAL A 32 -16.51 0.02 -3.38
CA VAL A 32 -16.33 1.33 -4.01
C VAL A 32 -15.22 1.25 -5.05
N THR A 33 -15.45 1.86 -6.21
CA THR A 33 -14.41 2.08 -7.22
C THR A 33 -13.87 3.49 -7.07
N ALA A 34 -12.55 3.60 -7.05
CA ALA A 34 -11.87 4.86 -6.89
C ALA A 34 -10.69 5.00 -7.85
N VAL A 35 -10.32 6.22 -8.20
CA VAL A 35 -9.19 6.52 -9.07
C VAL A 35 -8.12 7.28 -8.30
N ASP A 36 -6.89 6.88 -8.50
CA ASP A 36 -5.69 7.61 -8.12
C ASP A 36 -4.99 8.10 -9.38
N ASN A 37 -4.53 9.35 -9.38
CA ASN A 37 -3.87 9.95 -10.55
C ASN A 37 -2.59 9.22 -10.95
N TYR A 38 -2.01 8.45 -10.04
CA TYR A 38 -0.76 7.74 -10.21
C TYR A 38 -0.97 6.21 -10.33
N TRP A 39 -1.75 5.61 -9.43
CA TRP A 39 -2.00 4.17 -9.37
C TRP A 39 -3.17 3.71 -10.24
N GLY A 40 -3.88 4.66 -10.87
CA GLY A 40 -5.04 4.36 -11.71
C GLY A 40 -6.27 3.96 -10.90
N THR A 41 -7.13 3.14 -11.51
CA THR A 41 -8.39 2.71 -10.89
C THR A 41 -8.16 1.54 -9.93
N GLY A 42 -8.80 1.60 -8.76
CA GLY A 42 -8.85 0.53 -7.77
C GLY A 42 -10.27 0.27 -7.28
N LYS A 43 -10.53 -0.94 -6.83
CA LYS A 43 -11.78 -1.32 -6.17
C LYS A 43 -11.52 -1.77 -4.75
N PHE A 44 -12.41 -1.42 -3.85
CA PHE A 44 -12.22 -1.57 -2.41
C PHE A 44 -13.48 -2.18 -1.79
N VAL A 45 -13.30 -2.95 -0.72
CA VAL A 45 -14.37 -3.51 0.10
C VAL A 45 -14.21 -3.05 1.55
N TYR A 46 -15.32 -2.71 2.19
CA TYR A 46 -15.36 -2.29 3.59
C TYR A 46 -15.56 -3.49 4.51
N ILE A 47 -14.67 -3.68 5.48
CA ILE A 47 -14.66 -4.83 6.38
C ILE A 47 -14.56 -4.38 7.85
N LYS A 48 -14.94 -5.29 8.76
CA LYS A 48 -14.63 -5.21 10.19
C LYS A 48 -13.44 -6.09 10.49
N SER A 49 -12.43 -5.59 11.20
CA SER A 49 -11.27 -6.37 11.57
C SER A 49 -11.52 -7.18 12.85
N GLY A 50 -11.32 -8.50 12.80
CA GLY A 50 -11.37 -9.38 13.96
C GLY A 50 -10.09 -9.36 14.81
N ALA A 51 -8.95 -8.95 14.21
CA ALA A 51 -7.64 -8.82 14.85
C ALA A 51 -6.90 -7.62 14.27
N ALA A 52 -5.81 -7.19 14.89
CA ALA A 52 -5.01 -6.09 14.36
C ALA A 52 -4.43 -6.45 12.98
N ILE A 53 -4.74 -5.66 11.97
CA ILE A 53 -4.25 -5.77 10.60
C ILE A 53 -3.27 -4.63 10.36
N LEU A 54 -2.09 -4.92 9.82
CA LEU A 54 -1.12 -3.89 9.44
C LEU A 54 -1.37 -3.43 8.00
N LYS A 55 -0.97 -2.19 7.69
CA LYS A 55 -1.00 -1.66 6.32
C LYS A 55 -0.25 -2.59 5.36
N GLY A 56 -0.84 -2.81 4.19
CA GLY A 56 -0.27 -3.69 3.15
C GLY A 56 -0.45 -5.18 3.43
N SER A 57 -1.04 -5.58 4.55
CA SER A 57 -1.30 -6.99 4.82
C SER A 57 -2.34 -7.56 3.85
N LEU A 58 -2.13 -8.83 3.49
CA LEU A 58 -3.11 -9.63 2.78
C LEU A 58 -4.23 -10.00 3.76
N VAL A 59 -5.47 -9.67 3.43
CA VAL A 59 -6.63 -9.82 4.30
C VAL A 59 -7.70 -10.62 3.57
N MET A 60 -8.17 -11.68 4.19
CA MET A 60 -9.38 -12.39 3.81
C MET A 60 -10.55 -11.94 4.69
N TRP A 61 -11.76 -12.26 4.31
CA TRP A 61 -12.97 -12.01 5.10
C TRP A 61 -13.96 -13.16 4.96
N ASP A 62 -14.78 -13.33 5.97
CA ASP A 62 -15.89 -14.28 5.97
C ASP A 62 -17.14 -13.69 5.28
N GLU A 63 -18.22 -14.46 5.26
CA GLU A 63 -19.52 -14.08 4.67
C GLU A 63 -20.15 -12.86 5.36
N ALA A 64 -19.77 -12.59 6.61
CA ALA A 64 -20.19 -11.40 7.37
C ALA A 64 -19.20 -10.23 7.27
N TYR A 65 -18.19 -10.33 6.39
CA TYR A 65 -17.13 -9.35 6.20
C TYR A 65 -16.27 -9.09 7.45
N ASN A 66 -16.12 -10.10 8.30
CA ASN A 66 -15.10 -10.03 9.34
C ASN A 66 -13.73 -10.38 8.74
N GLY A 67 -12.83 -9.40 8.76
CA GLY A 67 -11.50 -9.50 8.19
C GLY A 67 -10.51 -10.18 9.12
N ALA A 68 -9.68 -11.04 8.54
CA ALA A 68 -8.55 -11.67 9.19
C ALA A 68 -7.33 -11.67 8.26
N LEU A 69 -6.13 -11.83 8.82
CA LEU A 69 -4.93 -12.02 8.01
C LEU A 69 -5.06 -13.30 7.18
N LEU A 70 -4.76 -13.22 5.87
CA LEU A 70 -4.76 -14.38 5.00
C LEU A 70 -3.76 -15.41 5.54
N PRO A 71 -4.18 -16.65 5.85
CA PRO A 71 -3.28 -17.66 6.41
C PRO A 71 -2.25 -18.13 5.40
N SER A 72 -1.08 -18.55 5.89
CA SER A 72 0.00 -19.09 5.05
C SER A 72 -0.13 -20.61 4.78
N THR A 73 -1.26 -21.20 5.14
CA THR A 73 -1.55 -22.61 4.86
C THR A 73 -1.82 -22.81 3.37
N ALA A 74 -1.31 -23.89 2.79
CA ALA A 74 -1.58 -24.23 1.40
C ALA A 74 -3.03 -24.67 1.18
N GLY A 75 -3.53 -24.51 -0.06
CA GLY A 75 -4.82 -25.04 -0.48
C GLY A 75 -6.07 -24.37 0.09
N GLN A 76 -5.99 -23.12 0.47
CA GLN A 76 -7.09 -22.42 1.18
C GLN A 76 -8.22 -21.92 0.27
N GLY A 77 -7.93 -21.42 -0.92
CA GLY A 77 -8.92 -20.95 -1.88
C GLY A 77 -9.72 -19.70 -1.47
N PHE A 78 -9.25 -18.94 -0.49
CA PHE A 78 -9.97 -17.75 -0.01
C PHE A 78 -9.79 -16.54 -0.93
N PRO A 79 -10.87 -15.77 -1.21
CA PRO A 79 -10.74 -14.42 -1.75
C PRO A 79 -10.00 -13.54 -0.73
N PHE A 80 -9.20 -12.63 -1.22
CA PHE A 80 -8.48 -11.71 -0.36
C PHE A 80 -8.31 -10.34 -1.01
N GLY A 81 -7.82 -9.39 -0.25
CA GLY A 81 -7.40 -8.08 -0.73
C GLY A 81 -6.23 -7.57 0.10
N VAL A 82 -5.84 -6.34 -0.15
CA VAL A 82 -4.71 -5.70 0.53
C VAL A 82 -5.23 -4.55 1.40
N ALA A 83 -4.89 -4.57 2.68
CA ALA A 83 -5.28 -3.52 3.62
C ALA A 83 -4.63 -2.18 3.24
N MET A 84 -5.44 -1.17 3.00
CA MET A 84 -4.97 0.17 2.63
C MET A 84 -4.31 0.88 3.81
N ASN A 85 -4.64 0.45 5.02
CA ASN A 85 -4.28 1.08 6.27
C ASN A 85 -4.07 0.04 7.37
N ALA A 86 -3.48 0.44 8.50
CA ALA A 86 -3.52 -0.36 9.71
C ALA A 86 -4.94 -0.29 10.29
N ILE A 87 -5.57 -1.46 10.52
CA ILE A 87 -6.92 -1.56 11.07
C ILE A 87 -6.80 -2.26 12.44
N PRO A 88 -7.02 -1.54 13.54
CA PRO A 88 -7.02 -2.13 14.88
C PRO A 88 -8.10 -3.22 15.02
N SER A 89 -7.91 -4.14 15.97
CA SER A 89 -8.92 -5.15 16.29
C SER A 89 -10.25 -4.48 16.67
N GLY A 90 -11.35 -4.98 16.13
CA GLY A 90 -12.69 -4.45 16.33
C GLY A 90 -13.04 -3.19 15.53
N SER A 91 -12.07 -2.61 14.84
CA SER A 91 -12.26 -1.44 13.99
C SER A 91 -12.62 -1.83 12.55
N TYR A 92 -12.94 -0.82 11.74
CA TYR A 92 -13.39 -0.99 10.36
C TYR A 92 -12.43 -0.32 9.41
N GLY A 93 -12.33 -0.82 8.19
CA GLY A 93 -11.46 -0.22 7.19
C GLY A 93 -11.64 -0.78 5.79
N TRP A 94 -10.91 -0.21 4.84
CA TRP A 94 -10.98 -0.57 3.45
C TRP A 94 -9.84 -1.51 3.03
N VAL A 95 -10.21 -2.50 2.25
CA VAL A 95 -9.30 -3.49 1.66
C VAL A 95 -9.41 -3.42 0.15
N GLN A 96 -8.30 -3.25 -0.54
CA GLN A 96 -8.27 -3.18 -2.00
C GLN A 96 -8.35 -4.56 -2.61
N THR A 97 -9.25 -4.74 -3.60
CA THR A 97 -9.49 -6.00 -4.31
C THR A 97 -9.11 -5.94 -5.78
N GLU A 98 -9.02 -4.75 -6.37
CA GLU A 98 -8.61 -4.59 -7.77
C GLU A 98 -7.69 -3.38 -7.95
N GLY A 99 -6.84 -3.44 -8.98
CA GLY A 99 -5.95 -2.37 -9.38
C GLY A 99 -4.53 -2.54 -8.86
N PHE A 100 -3.77 -1.47 -8.94
CA PHE A 100 -2.38 -1.46 -8.46
C PHE A 100 -2.35 -1.23 -6.94
N THR A 101 -1.64 -2.08 -6.21
CA THR A 101 -1.60 -2.05 -4.74
C THR A 101 -0.21 -2.30 -4.20
N VAL A 102 0.06 -1.78 -3.00
CA VAL A 102 1.31 -2.02 -2.25
C VAL A 102 1.03 -3.03 -1.15
N TYR A 103 1.69 -4.16 -1.20
CA TYR A 103 1.51 -5.26 -0.25
C TYR A 103 2.75 -5.47 0.63
N LYS A 104 2.53 -6.03 1.80
CA LYS A 104 3.60 -6.40 2.75
C LYS A 104 4.26 -7.71 2.36
N THR A 105 5.60 -7.77 2.40
CA THR A 105 6.38 -8.97 2.10
C THR A 105 7.54 -9.14 3.09
N ASN A 106 8.00 -10.38 3.27
CA ASN A 106 9.19 -10.71 4.05
C ASN A 106 10.34 -11.21 3.18
N ALA A 107 10.18 -11.21 1.87
CA ALA A 107 11.16 -11.71 0.92
C ALA A 107 11.32 -10.79 -0.28
N THR A 108 12.42 -10.92 -1.00
CA THR A 108 12.60 -10.29 -2.30
C THR A 108 11.74 -11.03 -3.33
N VAL A 109 10.77 -10.34 -3.89
CA VAL A 109 9.94 -10.83 -5.00
C VAL A 109 10.31 -10.03 -6.23
N ALA A 110 10.80 -10.70 -7.27
CA ALA A 110 11.20 -10.02 -8.50
C ALA A 110 10.00 -9.34 -9.19
N ALA A 111 10.27 -8.28 -9.96
CA ALA A 111 9.26 -7.68 -10.82
C ALA A 111 8.72 -8.72 -11.82
N ASP A 112 7.47 -8.54 -12.22
CA ASP A 112 6.75 -9.37 -13.21
C ASP A 112 6.68 -10.88 -12.88
N THR A 113 6.78 -11.23 -11.59
CA THR A 113 6.65 -12.61 -11.12
C THR A 113 5.36 -12.87 -10.36
N ALA A 114 5.01 -14.14 -10.23
CA ALA A 114 3.94 -14.59 -9.34
C ALA A 114 4.34 -14.43 -7.88
N VAL A 115 3.35 -14.29 -7.02
CA VAL A 115 3.47 -14.05 -5.58
C VAL A 115 2.79 -15.20 -4.83
N ALA A 116 3.28 -15.54 -3.65
CA ALA A 116 2.63 -16.48 -2.75
C ALA A 116 2.47 -15.90 -1.34
N VAL A 117 1.68 -16.55 -0.49
CA VAL A 117 1.60 -16.23 0.93
C VAL A 117 2.80 -16.86 1.64
N ALA A 118 3.63 -16.04 2.28
CA ALA A 118 4.82 -16.52 3.02
C ALA A 118 4.54 -16.68 4.53
N ALA A 119 3.77 -15.77 5.10
CA ALA A 119 3.31 -15.83 6.49
C ALA A 119 1.90 -15.22 6.57
N ALA A 120 1.23 -15.31 7.70
CA ALA A 120 -0.11 -14.75 7.86
C ALA A 120 -0.15 -13.26 7.47
N GLY A 121 -0.92 -12.92 6.45
CA GLY A 121 -1.05 -11.58 5.91
C GLY A 121 0.19 -11.04 5.18
N ILE A 122 1.21 -11.84 4.93
CA ILE A 122 2.48 -11.42 4.35
C ILE A 122 2.75 -12.23 3.08
N ALA A 123 3.04 -11.52 1.99
CA ALA A 123 3.41 -12.14 0.72
C ALA A 123 4.91 -12.48 0.68
N GLY A 124 5.29 -13.31 -0.29
CA GLY A 124 6.67 -13.70 -0.53
C GLY A 124 6.85 -14.38 -1.88
N THR A 125 7.97 -15.05 -2.04
CA THR A 125 8.30 -15.81 -3.24
C THR A 125 7.32 -16.96 -3.46
N LEU A 126 7.19 -17.39 -4.71
CA LEU A 126 6.30 -18.47 -5.10
C LEU A 126 6.56 -19.75 -4.29
N ALA A 127 5.50 -20.35 -3.78
CA ALA A 127 5.51 -21.60 -3.03
C ALA A 127 4.31 -22.46 -3.42
N ASN A 128 4.50 -23.77 -3.45
CA ASN A 128 3.47 -24.74 -3.84
C ASN A 128 2.23 -24.64 -2.94
N GLY A 129 1.06 -24.62 -3.57
CA GLY A 129 -0.23 -24.55 -2.88
C GLY A 129 -0.52 -23.21 -2.20
N LYS A 130 0.35 -22.22 -2.30
CA LYS A 130 0.24 -20.91 -1.62
C LYS A 130 0.22 -19.73 -2.58
N GLN A 131 0.16 -19.98 -3.88
CA GLN A 131 0.15 -18.92 -4.89
C GLN A 131 -1.05 -17.99 -4.72
N LEU A 132 -0.82 -16.71 -4.92
CA LEU A 132 -1.85 -15.68 -5.03
C LEU A 132 -2.26 -15.57 -6.49
N LEU A 133 -3.41 -16.14 -6.82
CA LEU A 133 -3.96 -16.11 -8.18
C LEU A 133 -4.48 -14.70 -8.49
N ASN A 134 -4.51 -14.33 -9.76
CA ASN A 134 -4.90 -12.99 -10.22
C ASN A 134 -4.08 -11.87 -9.58
N THR A 135 -2.84 -12.19 -9.22
CA THR A 135 -1.88 -11.27 -8.60
C THR A 135 -0.55 -11.36 -9.33
N ARG A 136 -0.02 -10.23 -9.76
CA ARG A 136 1.30 -10.17 -10.40
C ARG A 136 2.11 -9.03 -9.81
N ASN A 137 3.28 -9.37 -9.27
CA ASN A 137 4.21 -8.35 -8.79
C ASN A 137 4.68 -7.50 -9.97
N ARG A 138 4.71 -6.19 -9.80
CA ARG A 138 5.11 -5.24 -10.86
C ARG A 138 6.37 -4.45 -10.47
N ILE A 139 6.58 -4.24 -9.19
CA ILE A 139 7.77 -3.57 -8.66
C ILE A 139 8.42 -4.53 -7.69
N ALA A 140 9.71 -4.82 -7.90
CA ALA A 140 10.44 -5.74 -7.04
C ALA A 140 10.27 -5.39 -5.56
N ALA A 141 9.95 -6.40 -4.76
CA ALA A 141 9.83 -6.23 -3.32
C ALA A 141 11.22 -6.22 -2.70
N THR A 142 11.54 -5.17 -2.00
CA THR A 142 12.89 -4.85 -1.53
C THR A 142 13.81 -4.39 -2.68
N GLY A 143 14.12 -3.14 -2.68
CA GLY A 143 14.97 -2.54 -3.72
C GLY A 143 15.21 -1.08 -3.49
N THR A 144 15.83 -0.47 -4.47
CA THR A 144 16.07 0.97 -4.51
C THR A 144 15.47 1.57 -5.77
N LYS A 145 14.93 2.75 -5.64
CA LYS A 145 14.49 3.58 -6.76
C LYS A 145 15.20 4.92 -6.67
N THR A 146 15.76 5.38 -7.76
CA THR A 146 16.39 6.70 -7.83
C THR A 146 15.50 7.70 -8.56
N PHE A 147 15.50 8.92 -8.08
CA PHE A 147 14.78 10.03 -8.66
C PHE A 147 15.72 11.21 -8.84
N THR A 148 15.61 11.94 -9.92
CA THR A 148 16.19 13.28 -10.02
C THR A 148 15.24 14.24 -9.33
N ALA A 149 15.69 14.93 -8.31
CA ALA A 149 14.83 15.75 -7.47
C ALA A 149 15.49 17.07 -7.10
N SER A 150 14.70 18.00 -6.63
CA SER A 150 15.15 19.30 -6.12
C SER A 150 14.69 19.47 -4.68
N THR A 151 15.60 20.00 -3.83
CA THR A 151 15.34 20.31 -2.43
C THR A 151 15.51 21.80 -2.18
N VAL A 152 14.85 22.30 -1.14
CA VAL A 152 15.02 23.65 -0.59
C VAL A 152 15.33 23.52 0.89
N LEU A 153 16.38 24.19 1.34
CA LEU A 153 16.80 24.21 2.74
C LEU A 153 15.62 24.56 3.67
N GLY A 154 15.43 23.76 4.69
CA GLY A 154 14.34 23.95 5.67
C GLY A 154 12.97 23.50 5.21
N SER A 155 12.84 22.99 3.98
CA SER A 155 11.56 22.49 3.43
C SER A 155 11.44 20.96 3.54
N PRO A 156 10.26 20.45 3.90
CA PRO A 156 9.97 19.01 3.81
C PRO A 156 9.59 18.57 2.37
N ASN A 157 9.51 19.51 1.44
CA ASN A 157 9.07 19.25 0.08
C ASN A 157 10.26 18.89 -0.80
N VAL A 158 10.24 17.72 -1.39
CA VAL A 158 11.20 17.27 -2.40
C VAL A 158 10.46 17.15 -3.73
N VAL A 159 10.80 18.02 -4.67
CA VAL A 159 10.16 18.05 -6.01
C VAL A 159 10.91 17.13 -6.93
N VAL A 160 10.24 16.10 -7.44
CA VAL A 160 10.81 15.08 -8.33
C VAL A 160 10.58 15.48 -9.80
N GLN A 161 11.67 15.54 -10.56
CA GLN A 161 11.62 15.80 -12.00
C GLN A 161 11.08 14.56 -12.72
N GLY A 162 10.06 14.76 -13.55
CA GLY A 162 9.42 13.64 -14.27
C GLY A 162 8.41 12.85 -13.44
N GLY A 163 8.17 13.22 -12.19
CA GLY A 163 7.22 12.55 -11.29
C GLY A 163 7.86 11.50 -10.40
N TYR A 164 7.16 11.16 -9.31
CA TYR A 164 7.62 10.21 -8.29
C TYR A 164 7.16 8.76 -8.57
N ASP A 165 7.19 8.35 -9.84
CA ASP A 165 6.85 6.97 -10.24
C ASP A 165 7.61 5.92 -9.42
N GLY A 166 6.86 5.05 -8.72
CA GLY A 166 7.41 4.02 -7.84
C GLY A 166 7.77 4.48 -6.43
N ALA A 167 7.50 5.75 -6.06
CA ALA A 167 7.54 6.15 -4.66
C ALA A 167 6.25 5.73 -3.93
N PHE A 168 6.37 5.32 -2.69
CA PHE A 168 5.23 4.99 -1.85
C PHE A 168 5.47 5.37 -0.38
N LEU A 169 4.40 5.56 0.36
CA LEU A 169 4.46 5.97 1.77
C LEU A 169 5.27 5.00 2.61
N GLY A 170 6.19 5.53 3.41
CA GLY A 170 7.07 4.76 4.28
C GLY A 170 8.38 4.30 3.62
N MET A 171 8.59 4.56 2.32
CA MET A 171 9.87 4.31 1.65
C MET A 171 10.96 5.15 2.32
N ALA A 172 12.06 4.52 2.71
CA ALA A 172 13.20 5.24 3.29
C ALA A 172 13.90 6.08 2.22
N LEU A 173 14.23 7.31 2.54
CA LEU A 173 14.85 8.27 1.62
C LEU A 173 16.27 8.60 2.03
N SER A 174 17.16 8.72 1.05
CA SER A 174 18.51 9.19 1.21
C SER A 174 18.96 10.01 0.00
N GLY A 175 19.93 10.86 0.21
CA GLY A 175 20.48 11.76 -0.81
C GLY A 175 21.14 12.98 -0.19
N THR A 176 21.84 13.75 -0.99
CA THR A 176 22.46 14.99 -0.51
C THR A 176 21.40 15.94 0.05
N GLY A 177 21.57 16.39 1.27
CA GLY A 177 20.60 17.28 1.93
C GLY A 177 19.32 16.60 2.45
N ILE A 178 19.25 15.28 2.43
CA ILE A 178 18.18 14.51 3.08
C ILE A 178 18.66 14.02 4.44
N PRO A 179 18.01 14.39 5.57
CA PRO A 179 18.39 13.93 6.90
C PRO A 179 18.35 12.41 7.04
N ALA A 180 19.14 11.88 7.98
CA ALA A 180 19.08 10.46 8.32
C ALA A 180 17.68 10.05 8.82
N SER A 181 17.32 8.80 8.59
CA SER A 181 16.01 8.23 8.99
C SER A 181 14.80 8.99 8.43
N THR A 182 14.95 9.57 7.23
CA THR A 182 13.85 10.20 6.49
C THR A 182 13.07 9.15 5.71
N VAL A 183 11.77 9.28 5.70
CA VAL A 183 10.87 8.46 4.89
C VAL A 183 9.94 9.33 4.03
N VAL A 184 9.31 8.72 3.04
CA VAL A 184 8.16 9.32 2.35
C VAL A 184 7.00 9.41 3.34
N ALA A 185 6.77 10.58 3.89
CA ALA A 185 5.69 10.85 4.85
C ALA A 185 4.36 11.14 4.16
N GLY A 186 4.40 11.71 2.96
CA GLY A 186 3.26 12.03 2.14
C GLY A 186 3.64 12.14 0.67
N LEU A 187 2.63 12.11 -0.19
CA LEU A 187 2.76 12.29 -1.64
C LEU A 187 1.74 13.32 -2.10
N SER A 188 2.15 14.25 -2.95
CA SER A 188 1.24 15.26 -3.48
C SER A 188 0.32 14.67 -4.57
N PRO A 189 -0.89 15.18 -4.72
CA PRO A 189 -1.82 14.71 -5.76
C PRO A 189 -1.34 14.97 -7.20
N ASP A 190 -0.41 15.92 -7.38
CA ASP A 190 0.14 16.28 -8.69
C ASP A 190 1.17 15.29 -9.25
N GLY A 191 1.53 14.26 -8.46
CA GLY A 191 2.49 13.25 -8.85
C GLY A 191 3.95 13.71 -8.82
N ARG A 192 4.27 14.89 -8.24
CA ARG A 192 5.60 15.50 -8.34
C ARG A 192 6.30 15.79 -7.02
N THR A 193 5.57 15.97 -5.94
CA THR A 193 6.16 16.32 -4.66
C THR A 193 6.09 15.18 -3.66
N ILE A 194 7.24 14.80 -3.13
CA ILE A 194 7.39 13.90 -1.99
C ILE A 194 7.52 14.76 -0.74
N PHE A 195 6.68 14.50 0.25
CA PHE A 195 6.80 15.12 1.57
C PHE A 195 7.64 14.24 2.47
N THR A 196 8.69 14.82 3.08
CA THR A 196 9.63 14.11 3.96
C THR A 196 9.21 14.17 5.42
N GLY A 197 9.49 13.11 6.16
CA GLY A 197 9.21 13.01 7.58
C GLY A 197 9.89 11.80 8.22
N SER A 198 9.72 11.62 9.53
CA SER A 198 10.21 10.46 10.27
C SER A 198 9.28 9.25 10.18
N ALA A 199 8.02 9.47 9.87
CA ALA A 199 6.98 8.44 9.72
C ALA A 199 5.92 8.87 8.71
N ILE A 200 5.11 7.92 8.25
CA ILE A 200 3.96 8.20 7.39
C ILE A 200 3.01 9.17 8.09
N GLY A 201 2.64 10.25 7.40
CA GLY A 201 1.76 11.30 7.92
C GLY A 201 2.45 12.34 8.82
N THR A 202 3.70 12.12 9.22
CA THR A 202 4.47 13.08 10.02
C THR A 202 5.32 13.94 9.09
N ILE A 203 4.71 14.96 8.49
CA ILE A 203 5.36 15.85 7.53
C ILE A 203 6.04 17.01 8.27
N GLY A 204 7.27 17.35 7.88
CA GLY A 204 7.97 18.57 8.31
C GLY A 204 8.91 18.42 9.51
N ASP A 205 9.04 17.24 10.10
CA ASP A 205 10.03 16.94 11.12
C ASP A 205 11.40 16.50 10.55
N LYS A 206 11.44 16.21 9.24
CA LYS A 206 12.63 15.88 8.45
C LYS A 206 12.78 16.82 7.25
N ASN A 207 13.16 18.07 7.54
CA ASN A 207 13.34 19.08 6.50
C ASN A 207 14.69 18.94 5.81
N SER A 208 14.75 19.27 4.53
CA SER A 208 15.99 19.24 3.75
C SER A 208 17.05 20.15 4.36
N THR A 209 18.29 19.68 4.41
CA THR A 209 19.44 20.40 4.95
C THR A 209 20.24 21.15 3.90
N ALA A 210 19.86 21.07 2.63
CA ALA A 210 20.48 21.77 1.51
C ALA A 210 19.45 22.14 0.44
N THR A 211 19.80 23.18 -0.33
CA THR A 211 19.06 23.55 -1.54
C THR A 211 19.84 23.08 -2.77
N GLY A 212 19.18 22.47 -3.72
CA GLY A 212 19.78 22.07 -5.00
C GLY A 212 19.11 20.91 -5.70
N SER A 213 19.66 20.58 -6.87
CA SER A 213 19.30 19.35 -7.57
C SER A 213 20.08 18.18 -6.98
N ILE A 214 19.38 17.09 -6.69
CA ILE A 214 19.95 15.91 -6.04
C ILE A 214 19.51 14.62 -6.76
N THR A 215 20.29 13.57 -6.58
CA THR A 215 19.80 12.22 -6.78
C THR A 215 19.18 11.75 -5.47
N LEU A 216 17.86 11.64 -5.44
CA LEU A 216 17.11 11.08 -4.32
C LEU A 216 17.04 9.56 -4.49
N THR A 217 17.48 8.82 -3.51
CA THR A 217 17.35 7.35 -3.47
C THR A 217 16.28 6.96 -2.48
N GLY A 218 15.24 6.31 -2.97
CA GLY A 218 14.23 5.65 -2.15
C GLY A 218 14.58 4.19 -1.98
N THR A 219 14.69 3.71 -0.75
CA THR A 219 14.91 2.30 -0.41
C THR A 219 13.67 1.76 0.28
N TYR A 220 13.20 0.60 -0.16
CA TYR A 220 12.05 -0.06 0.45
C TYR A 220 12.40 -1.50 0.82
N THR A 221 12.01 -1.87 2.04
CA THR A 221 12.14 -3.24 2.56
C THR A 221 10.80 -3.66 3.13
N GLY A 222 10.43 -4.91 2.90
CA GLY A 222 9.18 -5.45 3.44
C GLY A 222 7.91 -5.03 2.72
N TYR A 223 8.02 -4.37 1.56
CA TYR A 223 6.89 -4.04 0.70
C TYR A 223 7.22 -4.31 -0.76
N GLY A 224 6.22 -4.75 -1.51
CA GLY A 224 6.22 -4.88 -2.96
C GLY A 224 4.98 -4.20 -3.53
N ALA A 225 4.92 -4.09 -4.85
CA ALA A 225 3.74 -3.55 -5.50
C ALA A 225 3.27 -4.48 -6.62
N ALA A 226 1.97 -4.76 -6.66
CA ALA A 226 1.36 -5.71 -7.56
C ALA A 226 0.09 -5.16 -8.21
N ILE A 227 -0.24 -5.69 -9.37
CA ILE A 227 -1.59 -5.60 -9.93
C ILE A 227 -2.38 -6.79 -9.38
N ILE A 228 -3.55 -6.50 -8.85
CA ILE A 228 -4.51 -7.49 -8.35
C ILE A 228 -5.85 -7.33 -9.09
N ASN A 229 -6.55 -8.43 -9.27
CA ASN A 229 -7.90 -8.45 -9.88
C ASN A 229 -8.74 -9.55 -9.23
N ASN A 230 -9.51 -9.18 -8.21
CA ASN A 230 -10.26 -10.13 -7.37
C ASN A 230 -9.41 -11.34 -7.00
N PRO A 231 -8.32 -11.12 -6.25
CA PRO A 231 -7.32 -12.15 -6.05
C PRO A 231 -7.84 -13.24 -5.11
N ILE A 232 -7.39 -14.46 -5.36
CA ILE A 232 -7.76 -15.66 -4.60
C ILE A 232 -6.47 -16.37 -4.21
N SER A 233 -6.37 -16.84 -2.96
CA SER A 233 -5.30 -17.76 -2.58
C SER A 233 -5.50 -19.11 -3.29
N GLN A 234 -4.41 -19.76 -3.68
CA GLN A 234 -4.49 -21.04 -4.37
C GLN A 234 -5.28 -22.06 -3.55
N GLY A 235 -6.29 -22.62 -4.17
CA GLY A 235 -7.05 -23.73 -3.63
C GLY A 235 -6.24 -25.03 -3.66
N GLN A 236 -6.86 -26.10 -3.20
CA GLN A 236 -6.23 -27.43 -3.21
C GLN A 236 -5.96 -27.85 -4.67
N ILE A 237 -4.72 -28.24 -4.93
CA ILE A 237 -4.35 -28.92 -6.19
C ILE A 237 -4.72 -30.39 -5.98
N VAL A 238 -5.71 -30.86 -6.73
CA VAL A 238 -6.11 -32.26 -6.77
C VAL A 238 -5.20 -32.98 -7.74
#